data_c86c48fa6b7865db94d739f8f9c78d6d
#
_entry.id   c86c48fa6b7865db94d739f8f9c78d6d
#
_cell.length_a   1.000
_cell.length_b   1.000
_cell.length_c   1.000
_cell.angle_alpha   90.00
_cell.angle_beta   90.00
_cell.angle_gamma   90.00
#
_symmetry.space_group_name_H-M   'P 1'
#
loop_
_entity.id
_entity.type
_entity.pdbx_description
1 polymer ?
#
loop_
_entity_poly.entity_id
_entity_poly.type
_entity_poly.pdbx_seq_one_letter_code
_entity_poly.pdbx_strand_id
1 'polypeptide(L)'
;MGYVKILRPINCLITFVSVCVGAWVGTSISFSPALILAAMVGFVVCAYGNIVNDLFDIKIDASNNPDRPLIKKTVSKPVVIALAVYFFMLAFLFGLSLGAAPFIIILATLLALFLYAWVLKRTLAANIVVSILAGLSFILGGLVARNPLCIYPFVFSLFIHFAREIVKDLIDKQGDQRFSVRSIPIVYGDKKACRISALSLVILCIILPIPFILGNLGIWYMLIILVGALPACIYIAVRLLRCPPVEDLVKSSRHIKFVMAVGLIAMTV
;
A
#
# COMPACT_ATOMS: atom_id res chain seq x y z
N MET A 1 4.34 -1.33 -24.81
CA MET A 1 3.67 -1.97 -23.63
C MET A 1 4.56 -2.07 -22.40
N GLY A 2 5.86 -2.29 -22.47
CA GLY A 2 6.76 -2.42 -21.30
C GLY A 2 6.79 -1.21 -20.38
N TYR A 3 6.84 0.02 -20.91
CA TYR A 3 6.87 1.27 -20.13
C TYR A 3 5.58 1.54 -19.35
N VAL A 4 4.43 1.10 -19.83
CA VAL A 4 3.18 1.17 -19.05
C VAL A 4 3.15 0.13 -17.93
N LYS A 5 3.68 -1.08 -18.21
CA LYS A 5 3.71 -2.17 -17.23
C LYS A 5 4.59 -1.87 -16.02
N ILE A 6 5.70 -1.11 -16.19
CA ILE A 6 6.58 -0.74 -15.08
C ILE A 6 5.92 0.25 -14.10
N LEU A 7 4.99 1.08 -14.58
CA LEU A 7 4.23 2.01 -13.73
C LEU A 7 3.25 1.30 -12.81
N ARG A 8 2.84 0.07 -13.14
CA ARG A 8 1.79 -0.69 -12.45
C ARG A 8 0.49 0.12 -12.32
N PRO A 9 -0.18 0.45 -13.43
CA PRO A 9 -1.27 1.45 -13.46
C PRO A 9 -2.44 1.11 -12.52
N ILE A 10 -2.70 -0.17 -12.26
CA ILE A 10 -3.72 -0.59 -11.29
C ILE A 10 -3.36 -0.13 -9.87
N ASN A 11 -2.08 -0.24 -9.45
CA ASN A 11 -1.66 0.25 -8.15
C ASN A 11 -1.77 1.77 -8.06
N CYS A 12 -1.40 2.48 -9.13
CA CYS A 12 -1.53 3.93 -9.20
C CYS A 12 -3.00 4.37 -9.13
N LEU A 13 -3.90 3.65 -9.80
CA LEU A 13 -5.34 3.92 -9.72
C LEU A 13 -5.90 3.68 -8.32
N ILE A 14 -5.46 2.60 -7.65
CA ILE A 14 -5.83 2.35 -6.24
C ILE A 14 -5.37 3.51 -5.36
N THR A 15 -4.14 4.03 -5.57
CA THR A 15 -3.65 5.19 -4.80
C THR A 15 -4.47 6.44 -5.09
N PHE A 16 -4.83 6.70 -6.36
CA PHE A 16 -5.73 7.79 -6.73
C PHE A 16 -7.06 7.69 -5.96
N VAL A 17 -7.70 6.52 -5.98
CA VAL A 17 -8.96 6.27 -5.25
C VAL A 17 -8.76 6.43 -3.75
N SER A 18 -7.62 5.97 -3.19
CA SER A 18 -7.33 6.11 -1.77
C SER A 18 -7.23 7.59 -1.33
N VAL A 19 -6.66 8.46 -2.18
CA VAL A 19 -6.66 9.92 -1.91
C VAL A 19 -8.10 10.46 -1.89
N CYS A 20 -8.93 10.07 -2.86
CA CYS A 20 -10.33 10.46 -2.88
C CYS A 20 -11.10 9.97 -1.64
N VAL A 21 -10.93 8.70 -1.26
CA VAL A 21 -11.55 8.12 -0.06
C VAL A 21 -11.11 8.86 1.21
N GLY A 22 -9.83 9.23 1.32
CA GLY A 22 -9.35 10.04 2.46
C GLY A 22 -10.04 11.41 2.57
N ALA A 23 -10.45 11.98 1.44
CA ALA A 23 -11.23 13.23 1.41
C ALA A 23 -12.71 13.02 1.76
N TRP A 24 -13.31 11.88 1.36
CA TRP A 24 -14.76 11.64 1.42
C TRP A 24 -15.22 10.88 2.65
N VAL A 25 -14.34 10.21 3.37
CA VAL A 25 -14.74 9.39 4.52
C VAL A 25 -15.61 10.17 5.51
N GLY A 26 -16.81 9.63 5.78
CA GLY A 26 -17.80 10.26 6.67
C GLY A 26 -18.42 11.58 6.16
N THR A 27 -18.21 11.93 4.89
CA THR A 27 -18.77 13.14 4.27
C THR A 27 -19.38 12.82 2.91
N SER A 28 -20.12 13.78 2.34
CA SER A 28 -20.65 13.61 0.98
C SER A 28 -19.53 13.58 -0.07
N ILE A 29 -19.68 12.73 -1.08
CA ILE A 29 -18.76 12.65 -2.22
C ILE A 29 -18.80 13.98 -2.98
N SER A 30 -17.66 14.65 -3.05
CA SER A 30 -17.48 15.89 -3.79
C SER A 30 -16.14 15.92 -4.51
N PHE A 31 -16.10 16.58 -5.67
CA PHE A 31 -14.89 16.72 -6.47
C PHE A 31 -14.53 18.20 -6.56
N SER A 32 -13.47 18.59 -5.87
CA SER A 32 -12.84 19.91 -6.07
C SER A 32 -11.64 19.78 -7.01
N PRO A 33 -11.26 20.86 -7.75
CA PRO A 33 -10.03 20.83 -8.55
C PRO A 33 -8.79 20.47 -7.74
N ALA A 34 -8.69 20.93 -6.48
CA ALA A 34 -7.60 20.60 -5.59
C ALA A 34 -7.56 19.10 -5.23
N LEU A 35 -8.74 18.46 -4.99
CA LEU A 35 -8.80 17.02 -4.73
C LEU A 35 -8.40 16.20 -5.95
N ILE A 36 -8.89 16.58 -7.13
CA ILE A 36 -8.52 15.89 -8.38
C ILE A 36 -7.01 15.99 -8.59
N LEU A 37 -6.43 17.19 -8.40
CA LEU A 37 -4.98 17.38 -8.50
C LEU A 37 -4.22 16.53 -7.47
N ALA A 38 -4.66 16.49 -6.21
CA ALA A 38 -4.04 15.66 -5.16
C ALA A 38 -4.09 14.16 -5.51
N ALA A 39 -5.22 13.68 -6.05
CA ALA A 39 -5.37 12.30 -6.47
C ALA A 39 -4.46 11.96 -7.66
N MET A 40 -4.32 12.89 -8.62
CA MET A 40 -3.35 12.77 -9.73
C MET A 40 -1.92 12.75 -9.22
N VAL A 41 -1.57 13.61 -8.25
CA VAL A 41 -0.24 13.59 -7.61
C VAL A 41 -0.02 12.26 -6.88
N GLY A 42 -1.00 11.73 -6.15
CA GLY A 42 -0.93 10.41 -5.54
C GLY A 42 -0.64 9.30 -6.55
N PHE A 43 -1.31 9.33 -7.71
CA PHE A 43 -1.03 8.43 -8.84
C PHE A 43 0.44 8.53 -9.30
N VAL A 44 0.93 9.74 -9.49
CA VAL A 44 2.30 10.02 -9.95
C VAL A 44 3.34 9.57 -8.91
N VAL A 45 3.11 9.83 -7.63
CA VAL A 45 3.97 9.37 -6.52
C VAL A 45 4.04 7.84 -6.47
N CYS A 46 2.91 7.15 -6.66
CA CYS A 46 2.88 5.69 -6.74
C CYS A 46 3.67 5.17 -7.96
N ALA A 47 3.52 5.80 -9.12
CA ALA A 47 4.29 5.46 -10.32
C ALA A 47 5.80 5.63 -10.09
N TYR A 48 6.22 6.75 -9.50
CA TYR A 48 7.60 6.98 -9.08
C TYR A 48 8.12 5.87 -8.16
N GLY A 49 7.37 5.54 -7.10
CA GLY A 49 7.74 4.49 -6.16
C GLY A 49 7.91 3.11 -6.83
N ASN A 50 7.02 2.76 -7.75
CA ASN A 50 7.12 1.51 -8.51
C ASN A 50 8.38 1.48 -9.39
N ILE A 51 8.68 2.57 -10.08
CA ILE A 51 9.87 2.68 -10.96
C ILE A 51 11.16 2.58 -10.14
N VAL A 52 11.26 3.38 -9.05
CA VAL A 52 12.46 3.38 -8.20
C VAL A 52 12.68 2.01 -7.57
N ASN A 53 11.60 1.36 -7.10
CA ASN A 53 11.70 0.01 -6.56
C ASN A 53 12.23 -0.98 -7.61
N ASP A 54 11.72 -0.95 -8.85
CA ASP A 54 12.19 -1.84 -9.92
C ASP A 54 13.65 -1.56 -10.33
N LEU A 55 14.12 -0.31 -10.23
CA LEU A 55 15.53 0.05 -10.50
C LEU A 55 16.50 -0.52 -9.47
N PHE A 56 16.13 -0.53 -8.19
CA PHE A 56 16.98 -1.08 -7.13
C PHE A 56 16.87 -2.61 -6.99
N ASP A 57 15.76 -3.20 -7.46
CA ASP A 57 15.49 -4.63 -7.34
C ASP A 57 15.96 -5.50 -8.51
N ILE A 58 16.65 -4.97 -9.52
CA ILE A 58 17.02 -5.70 -10.74
C ILE A 58 17.60 -7.08 -10.43
N LYS A 59 18.52 -7.18 -9.45
CA LYS A 59 19.15 -8.46 -9.09
C LYS A 59 18.19 -9.43 -8.41
N ILE A 60 17.36 -8.93 -7.49
CA ILE A 60 16.39 -9.73 -6.72
C ILE A 60 15.26 -10.19 -7.66
N ASP A 61 14.79 -9.30 -8.52
CA ASP A 61 13.72 -9.58 -9.48
C ASP A 61 14.12 -10.58 -10.56
N ALA A 62 15.39 -10.66 -10.92
CA ALA A 62 15.87 -11.70 -11.82
C ALA A 62 15.62 -13.12 -11.27
N SER A 63 15.57 -13.28 -9.94
CA SER A 63 15.24 -14.54 -9.27
C SER A 63 13.74 -14.70 -8.99
N ASN A 64 13.10 -13.66 -8.45
CA ASN A 64 11.73 -13.75 -7.92
C ASN A 64 10.66 -13.41 -8.97
N ASN A 65 10.97 -12.52 -9.92
CA ASN A 65 10.02 -11.97 -10.87
C ASN A 65 10.64 -11.79 -12.27
N PRO A 66 11.03 -12.88 -12.99
CA PRO A 66 11.76 -12.81 -14.26
C PRO A 66 10.96 -12.12 -15.37
N ASP A 67 9.64 -11.99 -15.20
CA ASP A 67 8.72 -11.36 -16.16
C ASP A 67 8.67 -9.82 -16.09
N ARG A 68 9.45 -9.20 -15.18
CA ARG A 68 9.50 -7.73 -15.08
C ARG A 68 10.14 -7.08 -16.32
N PRO A 69 9.64 -5.89 -16.73
CA PRO A 69 10.10 -5.24 -17.96
C PRO A 69 11.60 -4.98 -18.03
N LEU A 70 12.23 -4.58 -16.91
CA LEU A 70 13.69 -4.36 -16.85
C LEU A 70 14.47 -5.68 -16.97
N ILE A 71 13.98 -6.78 -16.41
CA ILE A 71 14.61 -8.10 -16.49
C ILE A 71 14.51 -8.65 -17.92
N LYS A 72 13.31 -8.57 -18.53
CA LYS A 72 13.09 -8.95 -19.94
C LYS A 72 13.71 -7.99 -20.95
N LYS A 73 14.37 -6.91 -20.50
CA LYS A 73 14.95 -5.86 -21.35
C LYS A 73 13.94 -5.27 -22.35
N THR A 74 12.63 -5.28 -22.04
CA THR A 74 11.58 -4.65 -22.86
C THR A 74 11.53 -3.14 -22.66
N VAL A 75 12.28 -2.61 -21.69
CA VAL A 75 12.52 -1.19 -21.41
C VAL A 75 14.00 -0.97 -21.16
N SER A 76 14.54 0.19 -21.56
CA SER A 76 15.94 0.54 -21.34
C SER A 76 16.11 1.21 -19.97
N LYS A 77 17.17 0.86 -19.25
CA LYS A 77 17.46 1.42 -17.91
C LYS A 77 17.60 2.95 -17.92
N PRO A 78 18.30 3.59 -18.88
CA PRO A 78 18.40 5.07 -18.93
C PRO A 78 17.02 5.75 -19.05
N VAL A 79 16.12 5.22 -19.87
CA VAL A 79 14.76 5.77 -20.03
C VAL A 79 13.96 5.58 -18.74
N VAL A 80 14.12 4.46 -18.04
CA VAL A 80 13.44 4.22 -16.76
C VAL A 80 13.94 5.18 -15.68
N ILE A 81 15.24 5.51 -15.66
CA ILE A 81 15.79 6.55 -14.77
C ILE A 81 15.20 7.92 -15.12
N ALA A 82 15.17 8.28 -16.41
CA ALA A 82 14.56 9.54 -16.83
C ALA A 82 13.07 9.64 -16.46
N LEU A 83 12.33 8.54 -16.56
CA LEU A 83 10.94 8.47 -16.07
C LEU A 83 10.83 8.66 -14.54
N ALA A 84 11.75 8.08 -13.77
CA ALA A 84 11.76 8.30 -12.32
C ALA A 84 11.95 9.78 -11.98
N VAL A 85 12.92 10.45 -12.62
CA VAL A 85 13.17 11.90 -12.46
C VAL A 85 11.95 12.71 -12.91
N TYR A 86 11.35 12.37 -14.05
CA TYR A 86 10.16 13.04 -14.58
C TYR A 86 8.98 12.96 -13.58
N PHE A 87 8.66 11.78 -13.07
CA PHE A 87 7.56 11.62 -12.12
C PHE A 87 7.86 12.27 -10.76
N PHE A 88 9.12 12.26 -10.32
CA PHE A 88 9.54 13.01 -9.13
C PHE A 88 9.27 14.51 -9.31
N MET A 89 9.75 15.10 -10.40
CA MET A 89 9.58 16.52 -10.70
C MET A 89 8.11 16.90 -10.87
N LEU A 90 7.34 16.04 -11.52
CA LEU A 90 5.90 16.26 -11.72
C LEU A 90 5.16 16.28 -10.37
N ALA A 91 5.42 15.31 -9.50
CA ALA A 91 4.84 15.28 -8.16
C ALA A 91 5.27 16.47 -7.29
N PHE A 92 6.55 16.85 -7.39
CA PHE A 92 7.10 18.00 -6.68
C PHE A 92 6.42 19.31 -7.10
N LEU A 93 6.38 19.60 -8.41
CA LEU A 93 5.81 20.83 -8.94
C LEU A 93 4.31 20.97 -8.67
N PHE A 94 3.54 19.91 -8.93
CA PHE A 94 2.10 19.94 -8.67
C PHE A 94 1.80 19.89 -7.15
N GLY A 95 2.67 19.24 -6.37
CA GLY A 95 2.55 19.24 -4.91
C GLY A 95 2.65 20.64 -4.30
N LEU A 96 3.51 21.51 -4.85
CA LEU A 96 3.66 22.91 -4.39
C LEU A 96 2.33 23.68 -4.47
N SER A 97 1.50 23.44 -5.49
CA SER A 97 0.22 24.16 -5.68
C SER A 97 -0.89 23.71 -4.72
N LEU A 98 -0.70 22.59 -3.99
CA LEU A 98 -1.68 22.06 -3.02
C LEU A 98 -1.58 22.70 -1.62
N GLY A 99 -0.58 23.56 -1.40
CA GLY A 99 -0.31 24.19 -0.10
C GLY A 99 0.72 23.43 0.76
N ALA A 100 1.15 24.06 1.85
CA ALA A 100 2.32 23.59 2.62
C ALA A 100 2.16 22.19 3.23
N ALA A 101 1.04 21.90 3.89
CA ALA A 101 0.85 20.60 4.55
C ALA A 101 0.77 19.43 3.58
N PRO A 102 -0.06 19.44 2.49
CA PRO A 102 -0.01 18.42 1.45
C PRO A 102 1.36 18.29 0.80
N PHE A 103 2.04 19.40 0.50
CA PHE A 103 3.38 19.38 -0.10
C PHE A 103 4.41 18.67 0.77
N ILE A 104 4.43 18.93 2.08
CA ILE A 104 5.33 18.27 3.03
C ILE A 104 5.11 16.75 3.01
N ILE A 105 3.85 16.29 3.02
CA ILE A 105 3.53 14.85 2.95
C ILE A 105 4.00 14.25 1.62
N ILE A 106 3.76 14.92 0.49
CA ILE A 106 4.20 14.46 -0.83
C ILE A 106 5.73 14.33 -0.87
N LEU A 107 6.45 15.38 -0.46
CA LEU A 107 7.92 15.39 -0.44
C LEU A 107 8.49 14.31 0.48
N ALA A 108 7.96 14.20 1.70
CA ALA A 108 8.35 13.17 2.65
C ALA A 108 8.10 11.76 2.07
N THR A 109 6.98 11.55 1.38
CA THR A 109 6.65 10.27 0.74
C THR A 109 7.62 9.95 -0.41
N LEU A 110 7.95 10.92 -1.27
CA LEU A 110 8.91 10.73 -2.36
C LEU A 110 10.30 10.33 -1.85
N LEU A 111 10.79 11.04 -0.81
CA LEU A 111 12.08 10.75 -0.17
C LEU A 111 12.06 9.39 0.54
N ALA A 112 10.97 9.08 1.24
CA ALA A 112 10.83 7.81 1.93
C ALA A 112 10.71 6.62 0.97
N LEU A 113 10.05 6.77 -0.18
CA LEU A 113 10.01 5.74 -1.24
C LEU A 113 11.40 5.47 -1.82
N PHE A 114 12.21 6.52 -2.04
CA PHE A 114 13.60 6.37 -2.47
C PHE A 114 14.43 5.63 -1.41
N LEU A 115 14.38 6.10 -0.16
CA LEU A 115 15.10 5.50 0.95
C LEU A 115 14.67 4.04 1.21
N TYR A 116 13.38 3.78 1.08
CA TYR A 116 12.83 2.42 1.16
C TYR A 116 13.46 1.51 0.10
N ALA A 117 13.42 1.91 -1.17
CA ALA A 117 13.95 1.10 -2.26
C ALA A 117 15.47 0.89 -2.16
N TRP A 118 16.20 1.93 -1.72
CA TRP A 118 17.66 1.90 -1.61
C TRP A 118 18.14 1.03 -0.45
N VAL A 119 17.59 1.21 0.77
CA VAL A 119 18.14 0.61 2.01
C VAL A 119 17.08 -0.16 2.80
N LEU A 120 15.93 0.47 3.12
CA LEU A 120 15.02 -0.02 4.15
C LEU A 120 14.34 -1.33 3.77
N LYS A 121 14.10 -1.56 2.48
CA LYS A 121 13.47 -2.77 1.97
C LYS A 121 14.20 -4.06 2.39
N ARG A 122 15.51 -3.98 2.64
CA ARG A 122 16.32 -5.14 3.05
C ARG A 122 16.39 -5.32 4.56
N THR A 123 15.64 -4.56 5.32
CA THR A 123 15.65 -4.53 6.79
C THR A 123 14.31 -4.99 7.35
N LEU A 124 14.28 -5.29 8.67
CA LEU A 124 13.04 -5.61 9.39
C LEU A 124 12.01 -4.48 9.41
N ALA A 125 12.45 -3.22 9.16
CA ALA A 125 11.56 -2.07 9.10
C ALA A 125 10.73 -2.00 7.80
N ALA A 126 11.08 -2.79 6.77
CA ALA A 126 10.47 -2.74 5.45
C ALA A 126 8.93 -2.77 5.49
N ASN A 127 8.37 -3.73 6.22
CA ASN A 127 6.92 -3.95 6.26
C ASN A 127 6.17 -2.81 6.94
N ILE A 128 6.76 -2.21 7.98
CA ILE A 128 6.20 -1.04 8.67
C ILE A 128 6.24 0.17 7.73
N VAL A 129 7.40 0.43 7.12
CA VAL A 129 7.59 1.60 6.25
C VAL A 129 6.65 1.56 5.07
N VAL A 130 6.53 0.43 4.37
CA VAL A 130 5.63 0.32 3.21
C VAL A 130 4.16 0.45 3.62
N SER A 131 3.80 -0.02 4.81
CA SER A 131 2.43 0.10 5.33
C SER A 131 2.07 1.56 5.63
N ILE A 132 3.00 2.33 6.22
CA ILE A 132 2.84 3.77 6.43
C ILE A 132 2.71 4.49 5.08
N LEU A 133 3.62 4.24 4.15
CA LEU A 133 3.62 4.88 2.82
C LEU A 133 2.31 4.63 2.06
N ALA A 134 1.76 3.41 2.14
CA ALA A 134 0.46 3.10 1.52
C ALA A 134 -0.69 3.90 2.16
N GLY A 135 -0.66 4.08 3.49
CA GLY A 135 -1.67 4.84 4.23
C GLY A 135 -1.62 6.35 3.98
N LEU A 136 -0.45 6.93 3.69
CA LEU A 136 -0.28 8.38 3.49
C LEU A 136 -1.15 8.94 2.35
N SER A 137 -1.59 8.11 1.40
CA SER A 137 -2.54 8.51 0.37
C SER A 137 -3.87 9.00 0.95
N PHE A 138 -4.39 8.37 2.01
CA PHE A 138 -5.59 8.82 2.70
C PHE A 138 -5.37 10.13 3.44
N ILE A 139 -4.22 10.30 4.09
CA ILE A 139 -3.85 11.55 4.76
C ILE A 139 -3.75 12.70 3.76
N LEU A 140 -3.16 12.46 2.58
CA LEU A 140 -3.09 13.48 1.53
C LEU A 140 -4.49 13.99 1.14
N GLY A 141 -5.43 13.07 0.90
CA GLY A 141 -6.82 13.42 0.59
C GLY A 141 -7.50 14.19 1.72
N GLY A 142 -7.34 13.71 2.95
CA GLY A 142 -7.89 14.36 4.14
C GLY A 142 -7.35 15.77 4.37
N LEU A 143 -6.04 16.00 4.17
CA LEU A 143 -5.44 17.33 4.29
C LEU A 143 -6.03 18.32 3.27
N VAL A 144 -6.18 17.89 2.02
CA VAL A 144 -6.73 18.75 0.95
C VAL A 144 -8.20 19.07 1.19
N ALA A 145 -8.98 18.09 1.67
CA ALA A 145 -10.40 18.27 1.99
C ALA A 145 -10.64 18.82 3.41
N ARG A 146 -9.60 18.98 4.23
CA ARG A 146 -9.71 19.33 5.66
C ARG A 146 -10.57 18.33 6.45
N ASN A 147 -10.50 17.05 6.09
CA ASN A 147 -11.27 16.00 6.71
C ASN A 147 -10.41 15.17 7.69
N PRO A 148 -10.59 15.33 9.02
CA PRO A 148 -9.81 14.61 10.01
C PRO A 148 -10.14 13.10 10.07
N LEU A 149 -11.32 12.69 9.55
CA LEU A 149 -11.72 11.27 9.55
C LEU A 149 -10.85 10.40 8.64
N CYS A 150 -9.99 11.01 7.79
CA CYS A 150 -8.98 10.30 7.00
C CYS A 150 -8.03 9.45 7.85
N ILE A 151 -7.96 9.70 9.15
CA ILE A 151 -7.17 8.89 10.08
C ILE A 151 -7.67 7.43 10.15
N TYR A 152 -8.99 7.18 9.99
CA TYR A 152 -9.53 5.83 10.02
C TYR A 152 -9.00 4.95 8.88
N PRO A 153 -9.19 5.31 7.59
CA PRO A 153 -8.65 4.51 6.50
C PRO A 153 -7.11 4.46 6.53
N PHE A 154 -6.43 5.51 7.03
CA PHE A 154 -4.98 5.47 7.25
C PHE A 154 -4.59 4.34 8.22
N VAL A 155 -5.19 4.31 9.42
CA VAL A 155 -4.89 3.30 10.44
C VAL A 155 -5.26 1.89 9.95
N PHE A 156 -6.39 1.72 9.29
CA PHE A 156 -6.79 0.42 8.73
C PHE A 156 -5.82 -0.05 7.66
N SER A 157 -5.37 0.88 6.81
CA SER A 157 -4.33 0.63 5.80
C SER A 157 -3.03 0.14 6.42
N LEU A 158 -2.59 0.69 7.56
CA LEU A 158 -1.39 0.24 8.25
C LEU A 158 -1.45 -1.27 8.56
N PHE A 159 -2.51 -1.70 9.22
CA PHE A 159 -2.60 -3.09 9.66
C PHE A 159 -2.78 -4.07 8.50
N ILE A 160 -3.61 -3.73 7.51
CA ILE A 160 -3.84 -4.65 6.38
C ILE A 160 -2.63 -4.76 5.46
N HIS A 161 -1.92 -3.65 5.20
CA HIS A 161 -0.69 -3.67 4.40
C HIS A 161 0.43 -4.38 5.14
N PHE A 162 0.59 -4.15 6.46
CA PHE A 162 1.58 -4.84 7.27
C PHE A 162 1.39 -6.36 7.22
N ALA A 163 0.15 -6.84 7.44
CA ALA A 163 -0.16 -8.26 7.31
C ALA A 163 0.16 -8.80 5.91
N ARG A 164 -0.21 -8.06 4.87
CA ARG A 164 0.00 -8.45 3.48
C ARG A 164 1.47 -8.50 3.09
N GLU A 165 2.28 -7.54 3.51
CA GLU A 165 3.71 -7.52 3.19
C GLU A 165 4.44 -8.69 3.87
N ILE A 166 4.08 -9.06 5.11
CA ILE A 166 4.61 -10.27 5.76
C ILE A 166 4.25 -11.53 4.97
N VAL A 167 2.99 -11.64 4.48
CA VAL A 167 2.58 -12.76 3.63
C VAL A 167 3.38 -12.82 2.34
N LYS A 168 3.68 -11.66 1.72
CA LYS A 168 4.56 -11.60 0.54
C LYS A 168 5.98 -12.04 0.85
N ASP A 169 6.55 -11.59 1.97
CA ASP A 169 7.88 -12.01 2.39
C ASP A 169 7.97 -13.53 2.62
N LEU A 170 6.88 -14.15 3.12
CA LEU A 170 6.79 -15.62 3.23
C LEU A 170 6.82 -16.31 1.86
N ILE A 171 6.14 -15.74 0.86
CA ILE A 171 6.09 -16.24 -0.51
C ILE A 171 7.47 -16.10 -1.19
N ASP A 172 8.10 -14.92 -1.03
CA ASP A 172 9.35 -14.55 -1.72
C ASP A 172 10.61 -15.03 -0.98
N LYS A 173 10.46 -15.67 0.19
CA LYS A 173 11.52 -16.01 1.13
C LYS A 173 12.74 -16.68 0.50
N GLN A 174 12.53 -17.68 -0.37
CA GLN A 174 13.64 -18.44 -0.99
C GLN A 174 14.54 -17.57 -1.86
N GLY A 175 13.94 -16.63 -2.61
CA GLY A 175 14.70 -15.68 -3.40
C GLY A 175 15.40 -14.63 -2.54
N ASP A 176 14.72 -14.09 -1.54
CA ASP A 176 15.23 -13.05 -0.65
C ASP A 176 16.44 -13.51 0.17
N GLN A 177 16.47 -14.77 0.61
CA GLN A 177 17.62 -15.36 1.31
C GLN A 177 18.91 -15.27 0.51
N ARG A 178 18.84 -15.41 -0.84
CA ARG A 178 20.02 -15.35 -1.72
C ARG A 178 20.66 -13.97 -1.79
N PHE A 179 19.90 -12.91 -1.43
CA PHE A 179 20.33 -11.51 -1.51
C PHE A 179 20.49 -10.84 -0.15
N SER A 180 20.64 -11.63 0.92
CA SER A 180 20.87 -11.16 2.29
C SER A 180 19.78 -10.20 2.79
N VAL A 181 18.53 -10.35 2.32
CA VAL A 181 17.37 -9.60 2.82
C VAL A 181 17.04 -10.09 4.23
N ARG A 182 16.78 -9.16 5.14
CA ARG A 182 16.40 -9.44 6.53
C ARG A 182 14.91 -9.23 6.73
N SER A 183 14.08 -10.07 6.10
CA SER A 183 12.63 -10.04 6.29
C SER A 183 12.21 -10.80 7.57
N ILE A 184 10.99 -10.53 8.05
CA ILE A 184 10.43 -11.16 9.27
C ILE A 184 10.50 -12.70 9.19
N PRO A 185 10.08 -13.38 8.09
CA PRO A 185 10.16 -14.83 8.02
C PRO A 185 11.61 -15.37 7.94
N ILE A 186 12.56 -14.59 7.45
CA ILE A 186 13.97 -14.99 7.41
C ILE A 186 14.58 -14.91 8.81
N VAL A 187 14.30 -13.86 9.57
CA VAL A 187 14.91 -13.62 10.87
C VAL A 187 14.21 -14.40 11.98
N TYR A 188 12.88 -14.46 11.98
CA TYR A 188 12.10 -15.04 13.09
C TYR A 188 11.47 -16.41 12.74
N GLY A 189 11.55 -16.84 11.48
CA GLY A 189 10.94 -18.08 11.01
C GLY A 189 9.48 -17.95 10.61
N ASP A 190 9.00 -18.90 9.80
CA ASP A 190 7.69 -18.84 9.15
C ASP A 190 6.54 -18.84 10.14
N LYS A 191 6.60 -19.68 11.19
CA LYS A 191 5.53 -19.77 12.21
C LYS A 191 5.31 -18.43 12.93
N LYS A 192 6.42 -17.73 13.29
CA LYS A 192 6.30 -16.41 13.95
C LYS A 192 5.80 -15.37 12.96
N ALA A 193 6.29 -15.36 11.72
CA ALA A 193 5.83 -14.45 10.68
C ALA A 193 4.32 -14.60 10.42
N CYS A 194 3.83 -15.84 10.29
CA CYS A 194 2.41 -16.13 10.15
C CYS A 194 1.59 -15.61 11.34
N ARG A 195 2.07 -15.80 12.57
CA ARG A 195 1.40 -15.31 13.79
C ARG A 195 1.36 -13.78 13.85
N ILE A 196 2.46 -13.10 13.50
CA ILE A 196 2.53 -11.63 13.47
C ILE A 196 1.54 -11.08 12.43
N SER A 197 1.50 -11.67 11.23
CA SER A 197 0.54 -11.29 10.20
C SER A 197 -0.92 -11.53 10.65
N ALA A 198 -1.21 -12.68 11.27
CA ALA A 198 -2.53 -12.98 11.82
C ALA A 198 -2.92 -12.00 12.93
N LEU A 199 -2.01 -11.67 13.85
CA LEU A 199 -2.24 -10.69 14.92
C LEU A 199 -2.59 -9.30 14.35
N SER A 200 -1.90 -8.87 13.30
CA SER A 200 -2.22 -7.61 12.62
C SER A 200 -3.66 -7.59 12.09
N LEU A 201 -4.13 -8.70 11.48
CA LEU A 201 -5.51 -8.82 11.02
C LEU A 201 -6.52 -8.87 12.17
N VAL A 202 -6.18 -9.51 13.29
CA VAL A 202 -7.03 -9.53 14.49
C VAL A 202 -7.17 -8.11 15.07
N ILE A 203 -6.07 -7.37 15.18
CA ILE A 203 -6.12 -5.96 15.61
C ILE A 203 -7.00 -5.15 14.63
N LEU A 204 -6.86 -5.36 13.33
CA LEU A 204 -7.72 -4.71 12.34
C LEU A 204 -9.19 -5.03 12.59
N CYS A 205 -9.57 -6.29 12.89
CA CYS A 205 -10.95 -6.67 13.20
C CYS A 205 -11.50 -5.91 14.43
N ILE A 206 -10.66 -5.65 15.44
CA ILE A 206 -11.04 -4.94 16.65
C ILE A 206 -11.27 -3.45 16.37
N ILE A 207 -10.45 -2.83 15.53
CA ILE A 207 -10.51 -1.40 15.26
C ILE A 207 -11.51 -1.02 14.17
N LEU A 208 -11.86 -1.93 13.26
CA LEU A 208 -12.81 -1.65 12.17
C LEU A 208 -14.18 -1.13 12.64
N PRO A 209 -14.81 -1.63 13.75
CA PRO A 209 -16.10 -1.10 14.21
C PRO A 209 -16.02 0.28 14.88
N ILE A 210 -14.83 0.76 15.27
CA ILE A 210 -14.65 1.97 16.07
C ILE A 210 -15.32 3.21 15.45
N PRO A 211 -15.18 3.51 14.14
CA PRO A 211 -15.80 4.71 13.55
C PRO A 211 -17.33 4.71 13.66
N PHE A 212 -17.95 3.53 13.58
CA PHE A 212 -19.40 3.38 13.78
C PHE A 212 -19.78 3.57 15.26
N ILE A 213 -19.05 2.96 16.19
CA ILE A 213 -19.30 3.08 17.64
C ILE A 213 -19.19 4.53 18.10
N LEU A 214 -18.24 5.30 17.52
CA LEU A 214 -18.06 6.74 17.81
C LEU A 214 -19.06 7.65 17.06
N GLY A 215 -19.96 7.09 16.24
CA GLY A 215 -20.94 7.85 15.47
C GLY A 215 -20.37 8.63 14.29
N ASN A 216 -19.13 8.35 13.88
CA ASN A 216 -18.47 9.05 12.75
C ASN A 216 -18.85 8.47 11.38
N LEU A 217 -19.21 7.18 11.32
CA LEU A 217 -19.66 6.49 10.10
C LEU A 217 -21.01 5.80 10.34
N GLY A 218 -21.83 5.77 9.28
CA GLY A 218 -23.20 5.31 9.33
C GLY A 218 -23.38 3.79 9.36
N ILE A 219 -24.65 3.36 9.42
CA ILE A 219 -25.03 1.92 9.46
C ILE A 219 -24.55 1.16 8.20
N TRP A 220 -24.55 1.79 7.04
CA TRP A 220 -24.12 1.15 5.80
C TRP A 220 -22.63 0.75 5.84
N TYR A 221 -21.78 1.63 6.40
CA TYR A 221 -20.39 1.28 6.69
C TYR A 221 -20.31 0.01 7.52
N MET A 222 -21.05 -0.04 8.64
CA MET A 222 -21.00 -1.17 9.55
C MET A 222 -21.50 -2.47 8.90
N LEU A 223 -22.57 -2.41 8.11
CA LEU A 223 -23.10 -3.58 7.39
C LEU A 223 -22.08 -4.13 6.38
N ILE A 224 -21.43 -3.27 5.59
CA ILE A 224 -20.41 -3.69 4.62
C ILE A 224 -19.21 -4.34 5.34
N ILE A 225 -18.77 -3.76 6.46
CA ILE A 225 -17.67 -4.32 7.25
C ILE A 225 -18.06 -5.67 7.87
N LEU A 226 -19.25 -5.80 8.44
CA LEU A 226 -19.74 -7.04 9.07
C LEU A 226 -19.87 -8.20 8.06
N VAL A 227 -20.37 -7.92 6.87
CA VAL A 227 -20.61 -8.95 5.86
C VAL A 227 -19.36 -9.26 5.04
N GLY A 228 -18.52 -8.27 4.79
CA GLY A 228 -17.38 -8.38 3.88
C GLY A 228 -16.03 -8.47 4.58
N ALA A 229 -15.58 -7.37 5.19
CA ALA A 229 -14.20 -7.25 5.67
C ALA A 229 -13.92 -8.10 6.91
N LEU A 230 -14.78 -8.07 7.91
CA LEU A 230 -14.58 -8.81 9.18
C LEU A 230 -14.51 -10.33 8.98
N PRO A 231 -15.48 -10.99 8.32
CA PRO A 231 -15.41 -12.44 8.11
C PRO A 231 -14.19 -12.85 7.30
N ALA A 232 -13.85 -12.06 6.27
CA ALA A 232 -12.68 -12.33 5.45
C ALA A 232 -11.37 -12.17 6.24
N CYS A 233 -11.22 -11.14 7.06
CA CYS A 233 -10.05 -10.95 7.93
C CYS A 233 -9.91 -12.11 8.93
N ILE A 234 -11.00 -12.51 9.59
CA ILE A 234 -11.01 -13.65 10.55
C ILE A 234 -10.59 -14.93 9.82
N TYR A 235 -11.20 -15.22 8.66
CA TYR A 235 -10.87 -16.40 7.87
C TYR A 235 -9.37 -16.44 7.52
N ILE A 236 -8.82 -15.32 7.04
CA ILE A 236 -7.40 -15.23 6.67
C ILE A 236 -6.52 -15.40 7.92
N ALA A 237 -6.86 -14.73 9.03
CA ALA A 237 -6.10 -14.82 10.28
C ALA A 237 -6.04 -16.28 10.79
N VAL A 238 -7.17 -16.98 10.82
CA VAL A 238 -7.23 -18.41 11.23
C VAL A 238 -6.39 -19.29 10.32
N ARG A 239 -6.43 -19.06 9.00
CA ARG A 239 -5.56 -19.79 8.05
C ARG A 239 -4.08 -19.54 8.31
N LEU A 240 -3.69 -18.29 8.53
CA LEU A 240 -2.29 -17.91 8.80
C LEU A 240 -1.76 -18.53 10.10
N LEU A 241 -2.60 -18.66 11.14
CA LEU A 241 -2.19 -19.32 12.40
C LEU A 241 -1.74 -20.78 12.20
N ARG A 242 -2.24 -21.45 11.15
CA ARG A 242 -1.83 -22.81 10.78
C ARG A 242 -0.52 -22.86 9.99
N CYS A 243 0.07 -21.70 9.65
CA CYS A 243 1.25 -21.55 8.81
C CYS A 243 1.17 -22.39 7.52
N PRO A 244 0.26 -22.03 6.60
CA PRO A 244 -0.07 -22.85 5.43
C PRO A 244 1.06 -22.85 4.40
N PRO A 245 1.05 -23.78 3.43
CA PRO A 245 2.03 -23.82 2.34
C PRO A 245 1.93 -22.58 1.44
N VAL A 246 2.97 -22.34 0.63
CA VAL A 246 3.12 -21.14 -0.23
C VAL A 246 1.91 -20.91 -1.14
N GLU A 247 1.36 -21.99 -1.72
CA GLU A 247 0.19 -21.90 -2.61
C GLU A 247 -1.03 -21.27 -1.91
N ASP A 248 -1.23 -21.60 -0.65
CA ASP A 248 -2.32 -21.06 0.17
C ASP A 248 -2.00 -19.65 0.69
N LEU A 249 -0.72 -19.31 0.90
CA LEU A 249 -0.28 -17.94 1.17
C LEU A 249 -0.59 -17.02 -0.03
N VAL A 250 -0.41 -17.50 -1.26
CA VAL A 250 -0.79 -16.77 -2.49
C VAL A 250 -2.31 -16.49 -2.51
N LYS A 251 -3.13 -17.49 -2.15
CA LYS A 251 -4.60 -17.30 -2.02
C LYS A 251 -4.92 -16.28 -0.92
N SER A 252 -4.25 -16.38 0.24
CA SER A 252 -4.43 -15.42 1.35
C SER A 252 -4.08 -13.99 0.93
N SER A 253 -2.99 -13.79 0.17
CA SER A 253 -2.62 -12.49 -0.39
C SER A 253 -3.69 -11.91 -1.33
N ARG A 254 -4.39 -12.75 -2.11
CA ARG A 254 -5.52 -12.32 -2.96
C ARG A 254 -6.74 -11.94 -2.12
N HIS A 255 -7.06 -12.71 -1.09
CA HIS A 255 -8.17 -12.40 -0.19
C HIS A 255 -7.91 -11.09 0.59
N ILE A 256 -6.66 -10.81 1.01
CA ILE A 256 -6.32 -9.52 1.62
C ILE A 256 -6.62 -8.36 0.66
N LYS A 257 -6.30 -8.49 -0.64
CA LYS A 257 -6.66 -7.47 -1.65
C LYS A 257 -8.17 -7.27 -1.77
N PHE A 258 -8.95 -8.35 -1.66
CA PHE A 258 -10.41 -8.26 -1.64
C PHE A 258 -10.89 -7.47 -0.42
N VAL A 259 -10.35 -7.76 0.78
CA VAL A 259 -10.66 -6.98 2.00
C VAL A 259 -10.31 -5.50 1.83
N MET A 260 -9.18 -5.17 1.20
CA MET A 260 -8.81 -3.79 0.90
C MET A 260 -9.85 -3.10 0.02
N ALA A 261 -10.33 -3.77 -1.03
CA ALA A 261 -11.36 -3.23 -1.92
C ALA A 261 -12.69 -3.01 -1.19
N VAL A 262 -13.13 -3.97 -0.38
CA VAL A 262 -14.33 -3.85 0.46
C VAL A 262 -14.20 -2.68 1.43
N GLY A 263 -13.02 -2.53 2.07
CA GLY A 263 -12.73 -1.43 2.97
C GLY A 263 -12.80 -0.06 2.30
N LEU A 264 -12.27 0.08 1.07
CA LEU A 264 -12.37 1.32 0.29
C LEU A 264 -13.84 1.68 0.01
N ILE A 265 -14.66 0.69 -0.40
CA ILE A 265 -16.10 0.92 -0.66
C ILE A 265 -16.82 1.31 0.64
N ALA A 266 -16.56 0.61 1.74
CA ALA A 266 -17.21 0.89 3.01
C ALA A 266 -16.97 2.34 3.49
N MET A 267 -15.80 2.92 3.19
CA MET A 267 -15.45 4.28 3.61
C MET A 267 -16.16 5.38 2.81
N THR A 268 -16.86 5.04 1.73
CA THR A 268 -17.56 6.02 0.87
C THR A 268 -19.08 6.08 1.09
N VAL A 269 -19.59 5.34 2.08
CA VAL A 269 -21.03 5.23 2.38
C VAL A 269 -21.37 5.68 3.79
#